data_f9ed185f21ebdcb1cb154c76b2878aa1
#
_entry.id   f9ed185f21ebdcb1cb154c76b2878aa1
#
_cell.length_a   1.000
_cell.length_b   1.000
_cell.length_c   1.000
_cell.angle_alpha   90.00
_cell.angle_beta   90.00
_cell.angle_gamma   90.00
#
_symmetry.space_group_name_H-M   'P 1'
#
loop_
_entity.id
_entity.type
_entity.pdbx_description
1 polymer ?
#
loop_
_entity_poly.entity_id
_entity_poly.type
_entity_poly.pdbx_seq_one_letter_code
_entity_poly.pdbx_strand_id
1 'polypeptide(L)'
;MSMTKEAVRDKMRDHNVVVLDVLPDTDFAKMHITGSENLPLGLNTGDFVQAVEKRYGKNKFFITYCAGLTCNVGFEAAKALTEKGFKADDYPGGMQEWSEADFPTEGSAARVSKVAVTLPAIVRAN
;
A
#
# COMPACT_ATOMS: atom_id res chain seq x y z
N MET A 1 4.95 14.39 5.11
CA MET A 1 5.96 13.97 4.15
C MET A 1 5.47 12.83 3.33
N SER A 2 6.04 12.65 2.17
CA SER A 2 5.58 11.58 1.29
C SER A 2 6.76 10.78 0.81
N MET A 3 6.49 9.57 0.35
CA MET A 3 7.52 8.62 -0.03
C MET A 3 7.53 8.38 -1.53
N THR A 4 8.71 8.09 -2.07
CA THR A 4 8.84 7.64 -3.45
C THR A 4 8.60 6.13 -3.52
N LYS A 5 8.35 5.64 -4.73
CA LYS A 5 8.15 4.19 -4.89
C LYS A 5 9.38 3.39 -4.51
N GLU A 6 10.57 3.94 -4.77
CA GLU A 6 11.81 3.27 -4.39
C GLU A 6 11.94 3.19 -2.87
N ALA A 7 11.60 4.28 -2.18
CA ALA A 7 11.66 4.29 -0.72
C ALA A 7 10.68 3.30 -0.13
N VAL A 8 9.48 3.21 -0.69
CA VAL A 8 8.50 2.22 -0.24
C VAL A 8 9.05 0.81 -0.41
N ARG A 9 9.57 0.53 -1.60
CA ARG A 9 10.11 -0.80 -1.88
C ARG A 9 11.22 -1.17 -0.90
N ASP A 10 12.12 -0.23 -0.62
CA ASP A 10 13.22 -0.49 0.31
C ASP A 10 12.73 -0.71 1.73
N LYS A 11 11.76 0.10 2.16
CA LYS A 11 11.20 -0.03 3.52
C LYS A 11 10.45 -1.33 3.71
N MET A 12 9.90 -1.90 2.66
CA MET A 12 9.15 -3.15 2.78
C MET A 12 10.00 -4.34 3.18
N ARG A 13 11.32 -4.19 3.13
CA ARG A 13 12.22 -5.23 3.61
C ARG A 13 12.23 -5.31 5.15
N ASP A 14 11.80 -4.26 5.80
CA ASP A 14 11.76 -4.18 7.25
C ASP A 14 10.40 -4.67 7.71
N HIS A 15 10.37 -5.79 8.45
CA HIS A 15 9.11 -6.35 8.90
C HIS A 15 8.43 -5.50 9.99
N ASN A 16 9.08 -4.43 10.44
CA ASN A 16 8.43 -3.46 11.31
C ASN A 16 7.66 -2.40 10.52
N VAL A 17 7.65 -2.51 9.20
CA VAL A 17 6.93 -1.60 8.31
C VAL A 17 5.68 -2.30 7.80
N VAL A 18 4.55 -1.59 7.82
CA VAL A 18 3.27 -2.08 7.30
C VAL A 18 2.83 -1.14 6.19
N VAL A 19 2.62 -1.68 5.01
CA VAL A 19 2.10 -0.90 3.88
C VAL A 19 0.59 -1.17 3.80
N LEU A 20 -0.19 -0.11 3.90
CA LEU A 20 -1.65 -0.20 3.94
C LEU A 20 -2.27 0.38 2.68
N ASP A 21 -3.02 -0.45 1.98
CA ASP A 21 -3.90 0.00 0.91
C ASP A 21 -5.20 0.44 1.58
N VAL A 22 -5.50 1.73 1.49
CA VAL A 22 -6.65 2.30 2.21
C VAL A 22 -7.87 2.49 1.32
N LEU A 23 -7.86 1.89 0.15
CA LEU A 23 -9.02 1.84 -0.74
C LEU A 23 -9.99 0.75 -0.26
N PRO A 24 -11.22 0.76 -0.79
CA PRO A 24 -12.16 -0.31 -0.49
C PRO A 24 -11.60 -1.69 -0.85
N ASP A 25 -12.12 -2.71 -0.21
CA ASP A 25 -11.64 -4.07 -0.40
C ASP A 25 -11.82 -4.57 -1.83
N THR A 26 -12.82 -4.07 -2.55
CA THR A 26 -13.02 -4.45 -3.94
C THR A 26 -11.89 -3.97 -4.83
N ASP A 27 -11.36 -2.77 -4.55
CA ASP A 27 -10.21 -2.24 -5.29
C ASP A 27 -8.95 -3.02 -4.96
N PHE A 28 -8.76 -3.31 -3.69
CA PHE A 28 -7.62 -4.10 -3.23
C PHE A 28 -7.60 -5.48 -3.91
N ALA A 29 -8.77 -6.10 -4.00
CA ALA A 29 -8.87 -7.43 -4.60
C ALA A 29 -8.51 -7.40 -6.09
N LYS A 30 -8.76 -6.28 -6.77
CA LYS A 30 -8.43 -6.15 -8.18
C LYS A 30 -6.94 -5.97 -8.38
N MET A 31 -6.31 -5.10 -7.60
CA MET A 31 -4.88 -4.87 -7.72
C MET A 31 -4.36 -4.14 -6.50
N HIS A 32 -3.30 -4.65 -5.92
CA HIS A 32 -2.64 -4.00 -4.80
C HIS A 32 -1.14 -4.28 -4.84
N ILE A 33 -0.38 -3.49 -4.11
CA ILE A 33 1.07 -3.69 -3.99
C ILE A 33 1.32 -5.02 -3.28
N THR A 34 2.16 -5.86 -3.88
CA THR A 34 2.54 -7.12 -3.26
C THR A 34 3.13 -6.84 -1.87
N GLY A 35 2.59 -7.50 -0.87
CA GLY A 35 3.04 -7.30 0.51
C GLY A 35 2.24 -6.26 1.27
N SER A 36 1.35 -5.53 0.61
CA SER A 36 0.48 -4.59 1.30
C SER A 36 -0.72 -5.30 1.89
N GLU A 37 -1.34 -4.67 2.89
CA GLU A 37 -2.55 -5.17 3.51
C GLU A 37 -3.65 -4.14 3.33
N ASN A 38 -4.88 -4.60 3.33
CA ASN A 38 -6.02 -3.73 3.10
C ASN A 38 -6.66 -3.30 4.41
N LEU A 39 -6.77 -2.00 4.58
CA LEU A 39 -7.55 -1.45 5.69
C LEU A 39 -8.15 -0.15 5.19
N PRO A 40 -9.36 -0.20 4.64
CA PRO A 40 -9.98 0.98 4.05
C PRO A 40 -10.12 2.14 5.03
N LEU A 41 -9.87 3.35 4.53
CA LEU A 41 -10.03 4.53 5.38
C LEU A 41 -11.49 4.69 5.79
N GLY A 42 -12.41 4.38 4.89
CA GLY A 42 -13.83 4.49 5.18
C GLY A 42 -14.26 5.94 5.31
N LEU A 43 -15.37 6.14 6.01
CA LEU A 43 -15.97 7.46 6.19
C LEU A 43 -15.53 8.14 7.48
N ASN A 44 -14.89 7.41 8.37
CA ASN A 44 -14.57 7.92 9.71
C ASN A 44 -13.12 7.61 10.03
N THR A 45 -12.31 8.67 10.09
CA THR A 45 -10.87 8.49 10.33
C THR A 45 -10.59 7.96 11.74
N GLY A 46 -11.45 8.27 12.71
CA GLY A 46 -11.30 7.74 14.06
C GLY A 46 -11.43 6.23 14.10
N ASP A 47 -12.41 5.69 13.38
CA ASP A 47 -12.59 4.25 13.30
C ASP A 47 -11.39 3.58 12.61
N PHE A 48 -10.87 4.24 11.58
CA PHE A 48 -9.69 3.74 10.89
C PHE A 48 -8.49 3.66 11.84
N VAL A 49 -8.25 4.73 12.60
CA VAL A 49 -7.12 4.76 13.53
C VAL A 49 -7.27 3.68 14.58
N GLN A 50 -8.48 3.48 15.11
CA GLN A 50 -8.72 2.44 16.10
C GLN A 50 -8.45 1.06 15.52
N ALA A 51 -8.85 0.84 14.27
CA ALA A 51 -8.61 -0.45 13.62
C ALA A 51 -7.12 -0.70 13.43
N VAL A 52 -6.36 0.33 13.08
CA VAL A 52 -4.91 0.19 12.94
C VAL A 52 -4.27 -0.16 14.28
N GLU A 53 -4.66 0.54 15.32
CA GLU A 53 -4.10 0.29 16.65
C GLU A 53 -4.43 -1.12 17.13
N LYS A 54 -5.66 -1.55 16.92
CA LYS A 54 -6.09 -2.86 17.35
C LYS A 54 -5.35 -3.98 16.61
N ARG A 55 -5.10 -3.77 15.32
CA ARG A 55 -4.51 -4.81 14.49
C ARG A 55 -2.98 -4.84 14.60
N TYR A 56 -2.34 -3.68 14.72
CA TYR A 56 -0.88 -3.58 14.61
C TYR A 56 -0.21 -2.96 15.83
N GLY A 57 -0.93 -2.21 16.65
CA GLY A 57 -0.31 -1.41 17.71
C GLY A 57 0.30 -0.14 17.14
N LYS A 58 1.05 0.58 17.96
CA LYS A 58 1.62 1.88 17.59
C LYS A 58 3.11 1.85 17.29
N ASN A 59 3.74 0.69 17.41
CA ASN A 59 5.21 0.64 17.34
C ASN A 59 5.74 0.35 15.93
N LYS A 60 4.85 0.22 14.95
CA LYS A 60 5.27 -0.01 13.58
C LYS A 60 5.29 1.30 12.80
N PHE A 61 5.94 1.27 11.66
CA PHE A 61 5.91 2.38 10.72
C PHE A 61 4.91 2.05 9.61
N PHE A 62 3.96 2.94 9.38
CA PHE A 62 2.89 2.72 8.42
C PHE A 62 3.10 3.55 7.17
N ILE A 63 2.94 2.92 6.03
CA ILE A 63 2.95 3.61 4.74
C ILE A 63 1.57 3.40 4.14
N THR A 64 0.83 4.49 3.88
CA THR A 64 -0.51 4.40 3.33
C THR A 64 -0.51 4.81 1.86
N TYR A 65 -1.37 4.19 1.07
CA TYR A 65 -1.50 4.55 -0.34
C TYR A 65 -2.92 4.29 -0.83
N CYS A 66 -3.24 4.93 -1.96
CA CYS A 66 -4.51 4.69 -2.65
C CYS A 66 -4.28 4.60 -4.15
N ALA A 67 -5.16 5.15 -4.97
CA ALA A 67 -5.10 4.90 -6.41
C ALA A 67 -3.94 5.60 -7.11
N GLY A 68 -3.68 6.86 -6.77
CA GLY A 68 -2.63 7.63 -7.42
C GLY A 68 -2.67 9.09 -7.02
N LEU A 69 -2.02 9.93 -7.80
CA LEU A 69 -1.81 11.33 -7.44
C LEU A 69 -3.09 12.14 -7.24
N THR A 70 -4.16 11.75 -7.92
CA THR A 70 -5.42 12.48 -7.79
C THR A 70 -6.27 12.01 -6.61
N CYS A 71 -5.80 11.02 -5.88
CA CYS A 71 -6.53 10.44 -4.76
C CYS A 71 -5.90 10.93 -3.45
N ASN A 72 -6.74 11.48 -2.57
CA ASN A 72 -6.25 12.01 -1.30
C ASN A 72 -6.40 11.04 -0.13
N VAL A 73 -6.99 9.87 -0.36
CA VAL A 73 -7.35 8.97 0.73
C VAL A 73 -6.10 8.47 1.46
N GLY A 74 -5.03 8.15 0.71
CA GLY A 74 -3.79 7.72 1.32
C GLY A 74 -3.18 8.80 2.21
N PHE A 75 -3.19 10.05 1.74
CA PHE A 75 -2.68 11.16 2.51
C PHE A 75 -3.51 11.37 3.78
N GLU A 76 -4.83 11.33 3.66
CA GLU A 76 -5.71 11.54 4.82
C GLU A 76 -5.51 10.44 5.86
N ALA A 77 -5.27 9.21 5.40
CA ALA A 77 -5.00 8.10 6.31
C ALA A 77 -3.70 8.32 7.09
N ALA A 78 -2.64 8.70 6.39
CA ALA A 78 -1.35 8.95 7.05
C ALA A 78 -1.46 10.12 8.02
N LYS A 79 -2.18 11.16 7.63
CA LYS A 79 -2.39 12.33 8.49
C LYS A 79 -3.14 11.93 9.75
N ALA A 80 -4.21 11.14 9.61
CA ALA A 80 -4.99 10.70 10.76
C ALA A 80 -4.14 9.90 11.73
N LEU A 81 -3.31 9.01 11.21
CA LEU A 81 -2.42 8.21 12.06
C LEU A 81 -1.39 9.08 12.75
N THR A 82 -0.77 10.00 12.02
CA THR A 82 0.25 10.87 12.58
C THR A 82 -0.32 11.73 13.71
N GLU A 83 -1.53 12.24 13.54
CA GLU A 83 -2.18 13.07 14.54
C GLU A 83 -2.48 12.29 15.82
N LYS A 84 -2.54 10.99 15.76
CA LYS A 84 -2.78 10.15 16.93
C LYS A 84 -1.51 9.49 17.46
N GLY A 85 -0.36 9.97 17.04
CA GLY A 85 0.91 9.52 17.59
C GLY A 85 1.55 8.33 16.90
N PHE A 86 1.00 7.89 15.78
CA PHE A 86 1.60 6.82 15.00
C PHE A 86 2.70 7.37 14.10
N LYS A 87 3.64 6.50 13.74
CA LYS A 87 4.63 6.83 12.73
C LYS A 87 4.06 6.42 11.38
N ALA A 88 3.83 7.40 10.52
CA ALA A 88 3.18 7.12 9.25
C ALA A 88 3.59 8.13 8.18
N ASP A 89 3.63 7.65 6.95
CA ASP A 89 3.85 8.48 5.76
C ASP A 89 2.94 7.96 4.67
N ASP A 90 2.68 8.80 3.66
CA ASP A 90 1.88 8.37 2.53
C ASP A 90 2.77 8.15 1.31
N TYR A 91 2.29 7.29 0.42
CA TYR A 91 2.89 7.08 -0.90
C TYR A 91 1.93 7.63 -1.94
N PRO A 92 2.12 8.87 -2.40
CA PRO A 92 1.15 9.53 -3.27
C PRO A 92 1.06 8.95 -4.68
N GLY A 93 2.13 8.32 -5.16
CA GLY A 93 2.08 7.67 -6.47
C GLY A 93 1.06 6.55 -6.53
N GLY A 94 0.89 5.84 -5.43
CA GLY A 94 -0.15 4.84 -5.29
C GLY A 94 -0.08 3.71 -6.29
N MET A 95 -1.23 3.06 -6.47
CA MET A 95 -1.31 1.94 -7.38
C MET A 95 -0.90 2.29 -8.80
N GLN A 96 -1.30 3.47 -9.26
CA GLN A 96 -1.02 3.86 -10.63
C GLN A 96 0.48 3.89 -10.92
N GLU A 97 1.23 4.65 -10.12
CA GLU A 97 2.67 4.74 -10.35
C GLU A 97 3.36 3.40 -10.17
N TRP A 98 2.97 2.67 -9.12
CA TRP A 98 3.59 1.38 -8.82
C TRP A 98 3.43 0.39 -9.97
N SER A 99 2.21 0.28 -10.50
CA SER A 99 1.96 -0.66 -11.58
C SER A 99 2.57 -0.20 -12.90
N GLU A 100 2.58 1.10 -13.17
CA GLU A 100 3.19 1.63 -14.38
C GLU A 100 4.71 1.46 -14.37
N ALA A 101 5.30 1.46 -13.20
CA ALA A 101 6.72 1.20 -13.05
C ALA A 101 7.04 -0.30 -13.07
N ASP A 102 6.02 -1.12 -13.20
CA ASP A 102 6.16 -2.58 -13.27
C ASP A 102 6.71 -3.17 -11.98
N PHE A 103 6.45 -2.51 -10.85
CA PHE A 103 6.77 -3.06 -9.55
C PHE A 103 5.73 -4.12 -9.19
N PRO A 104 6.06 -5.08 -8.33
CA PRO A 104 5.19 -6.24 -8.10
C PRO A 104 3.80 -5.89 -7.57
N THR A 105 2.78 -6.44 -8.21
CA THR A 105 1.39 -6.28 -7.79
C THR A 105 0.70 -7.64 -7.74
N GLU A 106 -0.41 -7.68 -7.00
CA GLU A 106 -1.25 -8.87 -6.88
C GLU A 106 -2.70 -8.48 -7.05
N GLY A 107 -3.54 -9.46 -7.37
CA GLY A 107 -4.98 -9.25 -7.53
C GLY A 107 -5.47 -9.77 -8.86
N SER A 108 -6.80 -9.74 -9.06
CA SER A 108 -7.41 -10.31 -10.25
C SER A 108 -7.06 -9.55 -11.54
N ALA A 109 -6.70 -8.27 -11.43
CA ALA A 109 -6.33 -7.44 -12.57
C ALA A 109 -4.84 -7.11 -12.60
N ALA A 110 -4.03 -7.76 -11.75
CA ALA A 110 -2.61 -7.47 -11.69
C ALA A 110 -1.90 -7.96 -12.94
N ARG A 111 -0.89 -7.19 -13.38
CA ARG A 111 -0.05 -7.59 -14.49
C ARG A 111 1.17 -8.32 -13.98
N VAL A 112 1.70 -9.20 -14.83
CA VAL A 112 2.95 -9.86 -14.51
C VAL A 112 4.07 -8.84 -14.64
N SER A 113 4.85 -8.67 -13.58
CA SER A 113 5.98 -7.76 -13.60
C SER A 113 7.04 -8.26 -14.57
N LYS A 114 7.66 -7.34 -15.32
CA LYS A 114 8.74 -7.71 -16.22
C LYS A 114 9.90 -8.34 -15.47
N VAL A 115 10.11 -7.89 -14.26
CA VAL A 115 11.18 -8.47 -13.44
C VAL A 115 10.88 -9.92 -13.11
N ALA A 116 9.63 -10.24 -12.83
CA ALA A 116 9.25 -11.60 -12.50
C ALA A 116 9.20 -12.50 -13.73
N VAL A 117 8.89 -11.92 -14.87
CA VAL A 117 8.72 -12.71 -16.09
C VAL A 117 9.98 -13.45 -16.48
N THR A 118 11.13 -12.92 -16.17
CA THR A 118 12.37 -13.50 -16.62
C THR A 118 12.67 -14.87 -16.00
N LEU A 119 11.94 -15.23 -14.97
CA LEU A 119 12.22 -16.49 -14.29
C LEU A 119 11.19 -17.55 -14.58
N PRO A 120 10.03 -17.43 -14.00
CA PRO A 120 9.05 -18.48 -14.10
C PRO A 120 8.20 -18.40 -15.34
N ALA A 121 8.37 -17.38 -16.12
CA ALA A 121 7.54 -17.23 -17.31
C ALA A 121 7.56 -18.49 -18.17
N ILE A 122 8.71 -19.06 -18.28
CA ILE A 122 8.86 -20.27 -19.08
C ILE A 122 8.01 -21.38 -18.53
N VAL A 123 8.02 -21.51 -17.24
CA VAL A 123 7.28 -22.57 -16.58
C VAL A 123 5.81 -22.37 -16.75
N ARG A 124 5.40 -21.14 -16.67
CA ARG A 124 3.98 -20.87 -16.71
C ARG A 124 3.42 -20.69 -18.09
N ALA A 125 4.28 -20.56 -19.02
CA ALA A 125 3.85 -20.38 -20.39
C ALA A 125 3.13 -21.58 -20.92
N ASN A 126 3.06 -22.58 -20.11
CA ASN A 126 2.37 -23.74 -20.53
C ASN A 126 0.94 -23.75 -20.35
#